data_7429c33fb240b8a772a10beeef66883b
#
_entry.id   7429c33fb240b8a772a10beeef66883b
#
_cell.length_a   1.000
_cell.length_b   1.000
_cell.length_c   1.000
_cell.angle_alpha   90.00
_cell.angle_beta   90.00
_cell.angle_gamma   90.00
#
_symmetry.space_group_name_H-M   'P 1'
#
loop_
_entity.id
_entity.type
_entity.pdbx_description
1 polymer ?
#
loop_
_entity_poly.entity_id
_entity_poly.type
_entity_poly.pdbx_seq_one_letter_code
_entity_poly.pdbx_strand_id
1 'polypeptide(L)'
;MVKLLALLLIIMLAIASVAGSLILTDKINAGDKKIAKGQMLIEQGKPVLETGKAKLEAGKRKLSEGKEEYEEARDNGFIVWADKWLNGGKGFEEGRQRIAEGDKQVAQGEEKLNAAESQLKAGEQQLVQGMAQLRQARKMRVVCELGAIFLTVLSIGLGFYWRESLTRVVKRAVSPSGH
;
A
#
# COMPACT_ATOMS: atom_id res chain seq x y z
N MET A 1 12.86 19.31 48.28
CA MET A 1 11.67 18.73 47.62
C MET A 1 11.64 19.00 46.14
N VAL A 2 11.65 20.28 45.66
CA VAL A 2 11.56 20.66 44.27
C VAL A 2 12.67 20.04 43.37
N LYS A 3 13.92 20.00 43.87
CA LYS A 3 15.07 19.42 43.13
C LYS A 3 14.92 17.90 42.88
N LEU A 4 14.38 17.18 43.86
CA LEU A 4 14.12 15.75 43.76
C LEU A 4 12.98 15.45 42.79
N LEU A 5 11.91 16.24 42.82
CA LEU A 5 10.79 16.17 41.89
C LEU A 5 11.23 16.45 40.45
N ALA A 6 12.06 17.48 40.23
CA ALA A 6 12.60 17.80 38.92
C ALA A 6 13.46 16.65 38.34
N LEU A 7 14.32 16.03 39.16
CA LEU A 7 15.15 14.91 38.74
C LEU A 7 14.30 13.67 38.39
N LEU A 8 13.27 13.39 39.17
CA LEU A 8 12.34 12.29 38.98
C LEU A 8 11.55 12.48 37.66
N LEU A 9 11.13 13.72 37.39
CA LEU A 9 10.41 14.07 36.15
C LEU A 9 11.29 13.88 34.90
N ILE A 10 12.57 14.27 34.95
CA ILE A 10 13.52 14.08 33.87
C ILE A 10 13.77 12.60 33.61
N ILE A 11 13.91 11.79 34.65
CA ILE A 11 14.08 10.33 34.53
C ILE A 11 12.84 9.70 33.89
N MET A 12 11.64 10.09 34.32
CA MET A 12 10.39 9.59 33.74
C MET A 12 10.25 9.97 32.25
N LEU A 13 10.64 11.19 31.88
CA LEU A 13 10.69 11.62 30.47
C LEU A 13 11.70 10.82 29.65
N ALA A 14 12.87 10.52 30.19
CA ALA A 14 13.87 9.69 29.53
C ALA A 14 13.34 8.26 29.27
N ILE A 15 12.70 7.64 30.28
CA ILE A 15 12.08 6.31 30.14
C ILE A 15 10.97 6.33 29.10
N ALA A 16 10.10 7.34 29.12
CA ALA A 16 9.02 7.49 28.15
C ALA A 16 9.56 7.65 26.72
N SER A 17 10.68 8.38 26.54
CA SER A 17 11.33 8.56 25.25
C SER A 17 11.90 7.24 24.70
N VAL A 18 12.53 6.42 25.56
CA VAL A 18 13.04 5.10 25.16
C VAL A 18 11.89 4.15 24.79
N ALA A 19 10.84 4.10 25.60
CA ALA A 19 9.66 3.28 25.31
C ALA A 19 9.01 3.70 23.98
N GLY A 20 8.90 5.01 23.73
CA GLY A 20 8.39 5.56 22.47
C GLY A 20 9.22 5.13 21.26
N SER A 21 10.54 5.12 21.36
CA SER A 21 11.44 4.70 20.27
C SER A 21 11.30 3.22 19.93
N LEU A 22 11.09 2.35 20.91
CA LEU A 22 10.86 0.92 20.71
C LEU A 22 9.55 0.66 19.96
N ILE A 23 8.45 1.29 20.39
CA ILE A 23 7.14 1.18 19.73
C ILE A 23 7.20 1.69 18.28
N LEU A 24 7.92 2.80 18.03
CA LEU A 24 8.12 3.31 16.69
C LEU A 24 8.92 2.34 15.82
N THR A 25 9.93 1.70 16.36
CA THR A 25 10.74 0.70 15.65
C THR A 25 9.89 -0.46 15.15
N ASP A 26 9.04 -1.01 16.01
CA ASP A 26 8.14 -2.12 15.62
C ASP A 26 7.14 -1.69 14.53
N LYS A 27 6.57 -0.49 14.66
CA LYS A 27 5.68 0.07 13.64
C LYS A 27 6.39 0.30 12.30
N ILE A 28 7.63 0.80 12.31
CA ILE A 28 8.46 1.00 11.12
C ILE A 28 8.73 -0.35 10.45
N ASN A 29 9.17 -1.36 11.19
CA ASN A 29 9.44 -2.69 10.66
C ASN A 29 8.19 -3.35 10.06
N ALA A 30 7.05 -3.20 10.71
CA ALA A 30 5.77 -3.68 10.18
C ALA A 30 5.35 -2.91 8.90
N GLY A 31 5.61 -1.60 8.86
CA GLY A 31 5.39 -0.74 7.71
C GLY A 31 6.27 -1.12 6.52
N ASP A 32 7.56 -1.35 6.74
CA ASP A 32 8.51 -1.79 5.72
C ASP A 32 8.07 -3.11 5.06
N LYS A 33 7.64 -4.09 5.87
CA LYS A 33 7.11 -5.36 5.36
C LYS A 33 5.86 -5.17 4.50
N LYS A 34 4.94 -4.29 4.91
CA LYS A 34 3.73 -3.98 4.13
C LYS A 34 4.07 -3.30 2.80
N ILE A 35 5.00 -2.36 2.80
CA ILE A 35 5.48 -1.67 1.60
C ILE A 35 6.15 -2.66 0.65
N ALA A 36 7.06 -3.50 1.13
CA ALA A 36 7.71 -4.53 0.31
C ALA A 36 6.70 -5.49 -0.33
N LYS A 37 5.70 -5.94 0.44
CA LYS A 37 4.61 -6.76 -0.09
C LYS A 37 3.78 -6.01 -1.13
N GLY A 38 3.46 -4.75 -0.89
CA GLY A 38 2.72 -3.91 -1.84
C GLY A 38 3.48 -3.70 -3.15
N GLN A 39 4.77 -3.43 -3.08
CA GLN A 39 5.64 -3.32 -4.27
C GLN A 39 5.65 -4.61 -5.08
N MET A 40 5.83 -5.75 -4.44
CA MET A 40 5.81 -7.05 -5.11
C MET A 40 4.47 -7.31 -5.81
N LEU A 41 3.34 -6.99 -5.18
CA LEU A 41 2.02 -7.15 -5.79
C LEU A 41 1.83 -6.24 -7.01
N ILE A 42 2.33 -5.01 -6.96
CA ILE A 42 2.28 -4.08 -8.08
C ILE A 42 3.16 -4.58 -9.23
N GLU A 43 4.39 -5.03 -8.94
CA GLU A 43 5.30 -5.59 -9.94
C GLU A 43 4.73 -6.84 -10.61
N GLN A 44 4.04 -7.70 -9.87
CA GLN A 44 3.34 -8.86 -10.42
C GLN A 44 2.07 -8.46 -11.20
N GLY A 45 1.37 -7.43 -10.77
CA GLY A 45 0.15 -6.95 -11.42
C GLY A 45 0.39 -6.31 -12.79
N LYS A 46 1.49 -5.57 -12.96
CA LYS A 46 1.83 -4.90 -14.22
C LYS A 46 1.89 -5.83 -15.43
N PRO A 47 2.67 -6.92 -15.42
CA PRO A 47 2.73 -7.82 -16.58
C PRO A 47 1.40 -8.55 -16.84
N VAL A 48 0.62 -8.81 -15.79
CA VAL A 48 -0.72 -9.40 -15.94
C VAL A 48 -1.65 -8.41 -16.66
N LEU A 49 -1.61 -7.14 -16.31
CA LEU A 49 -2.37 -6.08 -16.97
C LEU A 49 -1.96 -5.92 -18.43
N GLU A 50 -0.67 -5.89 -18.73
CA GLU A 50 -0.15 -5.81 -20.10
C GLU A 50 -0.56 -7.03 -20.97
N THR A 51 -0.48 -8.22 -20.38
CA THR A 51 -0.96 -9.44 -21.04
C THR A 51 -2.47 -9.37 -21.29
N GLY A 52 -3.24 -8.83 -20.35
CA GLY A 52 -4.67 -8.60 -20.51
C GLY A 52 -4.99 -7.63 -21.65
N LYS A 53 -4.26 -6.52 -21.74
CA LYS A 53 -4.38 -5.53 -22.84
C LYS A 53 -4.09 -6.18 -24.19
N ALA A 54 -3.00 -6.93 -24.29
CA ALA A 54 -2.64 -7.61 -25.54
C ALA A 54 -3.70 -8.62 -25.97
N LYS A 55 -4.26 -9.39 -25.03
CA LYS A 55 -5.36 -10.33 -25.34
C LYS A 55 -6.63 -9.62 -25.78
N LEU A 56 -6.97 -8.51 -25.14
CA LEU A 56 -8.14 -7.70 -25.51
C LEU A 56 -8.00 -7.12 -26.93
N GLU A 57 -6.84 -6.57 -27.26
CA GLU A 57 -6.54 -6.05 -28.60
C GLU A 57 -6.57 -7.14 -29.67
N ALA A 58 -6.03 -8.32 -29.37
CA ALA A 58 -6.15 -9.48 -30.26
C ALA A 58 -7.61 -9.93 -30.45
N GLY A 59 -8.40 -9.88 -29.37
CA GLY A 59 -9.84 -10.19 -29.42
C GLY A 59 -10.62 -9.18 -30.27
N LYS A 60 -10.36 -7.89 -30.10
CA LYS A 60 -10.95 -6.81 -30.93
C LYS A 60 -10.63 -6.99 -32.40
N ARG A 61 -9.37 -7.30 -32.71
CA ARG A 61 -8.94 -7.53 -34.11
C ARG A 61 -9.69 -8.70 -34.74
N LYS A 62 -9.73 -9.85 -34.04
CA LYS A 62 -10.49 -11.03 -34.56
C LYS A 62 -11.97 -10.73 -34.70
N LEU A 63 -12.56 -9.95 -33.83
CA LEU A 63 -13.95 -9.54 -33.93
C LEU A 63 -14.17 -8.60 -35.14
N SER A 64 -13.25 -7.68 -35.39
CA SER A 64 -13.29 -6.79 -36.57
C SER A 64 -13.18 -7.60 -37.87
N GLU A 65 -12.20 -8.50 -37.94
CA GLU A 65 -12.02 -9.41 -39.07
C GLU A 65 -13.30 -10.26 -39.31
N GLY A 66 -13.86 -10.84 -38.25
CA GLY A 66 -15.09 -11.62 -38.35
C GLY A 66 -16.32 -10.80 -38.75
N LYS A 67 -16.38 -9.52 -38.38
CA LYS A 67 -17.43 -8.60 -38.87
C LYS A 67 -17.27 -8.28 -40.33
N GLU A 68 -16.06 -8.02 -40.80
CA GLU A 68 -15.76 -7.75 -42.21
C GLU A 68 -16.11 -8.98 -43.07
N GLU A 69 -15.68 -10.17 -42.70
CA GLU A 69 -16.01 -11.41 -43.37
C GLU A 69 -17.52 -11.66 -43.44
N TYR A 70 -18.24 -11.37 -42.35
CA TYR A 70 -19.70 -11.50 -42.31
C TYR A 70 -20.40 -10.50 -43.24
N GLU A 71 -19.97 -9.24 -43.27
CA GLU A 71 -20.53 -8.22 -44.14
C GLU A 71 -20.24 -8.55 -45.63
N GLU A 72 -19.00 -8.96 -45.98
CA GLU A 72 -18.65 -9.40 -47.32
C GLU A 72 -19.50 -10.60 -47.78
N ALA A 73 -19.68 -11.60 -46.88
CA ALA A 73 -20.54 -12.74 -47.19
C ALA A 73 -22.00 -12.34 -47.39
N ARG A 74 -22.50 -11.38 -46.59
CA ARG A 74 -23.86 -10.87 -46.67
C ARG A 74 -24.12 -10.09 -47.98
N ASP A 75 -23.12 -9.33 -48.43
CA ASP A 75 -23.22 -8.54 -49.64
C ASP A 75 -23.09 -9.41 -50.92
N ASN A 76 -22.59 -10.64 -50.77
CA ASN A 76 -22.50 -11.60 -51.84
C ASN A 76 -23.82 -12.37 -52.01
N GLY A 77 -24.65 -11.94 -52.97
CA GLY A 77 -25.97 -12.52 -53.20
C GLY A 77 -25.98 -14.03 -53.47
N PHE A 78 -24.88 -14.57 -54.03
CA PHE A 78 -24.75 -16.02 -54.26
C PHE A 78 -24.60 -16.78 -52.94
N ILE A 79 -23.78 -16.27 -51.99
CA ILE A 79 -23.58 -16.87 -50.68
C ILE A 79 -24.89 -16.84 -49.89
N VAL A 80 -25.60 -15.73 -49.89
CA VAL A 80 -26.90 -15.56 -49.25
C VAL A 80 -27.93 -16.55 -49.80
N TRP A 81 -27.98 -16.69 -51.14
CA TRP A 81 -28.88 -17.66 -51.77
C TRP A 81 -28.52 -19.10 -51.42
N ALA A 82 -27.25 -19.45 -51.45
CA ALA A 82 -26.75 -20.78 -51.07
C ALA A 82 -27.07 -21.14 -49.63
N ASP A 83 -26.81 -20.21 -48.68
CA ASP A 83 -27.13 -20.44 -47.27
C ASP A 83 -28.63 -20.63 -47.01
N LYS A 84 -29.45 -19.80 -47.68
CA LYS A 84 -30.91 -19.92 -47.61
C LYS A 84 -31.42 -21.25 -48.16
N TRP A 85 -30.82 -21.76 -49.24
CA TRP A 85 -31.24 -22.97 -49.89
C TRP A 85 -30.70 -24.24 -49.23
N LEU A 86 -29.43 -24.23 -48.78
CA LEU A 86 -28.74 -25.38 -48.16
C LEU A 86 -28.98 -25.48 -46.65
N ASN A 87 -28.95 -24.35 -45.97
CA ASN A 87 -28.94 -24.28 -44.49
C ASN A 87 -30.20 -23.59 -43.92
N GLY A 88 -31.16 -23.18 -44.78
CA GLY A 88 -32.36 -22.45 -44.32
C GLY A 88 -32.06 -21.07 -43.71
N GLY A 89 -30.90 -20.43 -44.02
CA GLY A 89 -30.47 -19.13 -43.50
C GLY A 89 -29.81 -19.18 -42.12
N LYS A 90 -29.55 -20.36 -41.59
CA LYS A 90 -28.98 -20.53 -40.24
C LYS A 90 -27.54 -20.06 -40.13
N GLY A 91 -26.74 -20.14 -41.21
CA GLY A 91 -25.34 -19.71 -41.19
C GLY A 91 -25.18 -18.22 -40.90
N PHE A 92 -26.01 -17.37 -41.51
CA PHE A 92 -26.01 -15.94 -41.21
C PHE A 92 -26.53 -15.60 -39.79
N GLU A 93 -27.52 -16.35 -39.33
CA GLU A 93 -28.04 -16.17 -37.95
C GLU A 93 -26.99 -16.55 -36.92
N GLU A 94 -26.29 -17.67 -37.07
CA GLU A 94 -25.18 -18.08 -36.23
C GLU A 94 -24.00 -17.09 -36.32
N GLY A 95 -23.65 -16.57 -37.51
CA GLY A 95 -22.63 -15.55 -37.66
C GLY A 95 -22.94 -14.28 -36.89
N ARG A 96 -24.20 -13.82 -36.96
CA ARG A 96 -24.67 -12.65 -36.22
C ARG A 96 -24.61 -12.89 -34.71
N GLN A 97 -25.00 -14.06 -34.24
CA GLN A 97 -24.95 -14.42 -32.79
C GLN A 97 -23.49 -14.47 -32.30
N ARG A 98 -22.55 -15.04 -33.08
CA ARG A 98 -21.12 -15.07 -32.73
C ARG A 98 -20.52 -13.66 -32.64
N ILE A 99 -20.89 -12.77 -33.56
CA ILE A 99 -20.45 -11.36 -33.50
C ILE A 99 -20.99 -10.66 -32.25
N ALA A 100 -22.29 -10.83 -31.95
CA ALA A 100 -22.90 -10.22 -30.77
C ALA A 100 -22.28 -10.74 -29.47
N GLU A 101 -21.97 -12.03 -29.43
CA GLU A 101 -21.26 -12.63 -28.28
C GLU A 101 -19.82 -12.11 -28.18
N GLY A 102 -19.10 -11.98 -29.29
CA GLY A 102 -17.77 -11.38 -29.35
C GLY A 102 -17.76 -9.93 -28.88
N ASP A 103 -18.73 -9.10 -29.30
CA ASP A 103 -18.89 -7.73 -28.80
C ASP A 103 -19.08 -7.69 -27.30
N LYS A 104 -19.92 -8.58 -26.78
CA LYS A 104 -20.14 -8.69 -25.34
C LYS A 104 -18.88 -9.11 -24.57
N GLN A 105 -18.12 -10.07 -25.11
CA GLN A 105 -16.87 -10.52 -24.50
C GLN A 105 -15.82 -9.41 -24.51
N VAL A 106 -15.70 -8.64 -25.58
CA VAL A 106 -14.81 -7.49 -25.68
C VAL A 106 -15.20 -6.43 -24.66
N ALA A 107 -16.48 -6.05 -24.59
CA ALA A 107 -16.95 -5.06 -23.61
C ALA A 107 -16.69 -5.48 -22.16
N GLN A 108 -16.95 -6.75 -21.83
CA GLN A 108 -16.62 -7.29 -20.50
C GLN A 108 -15.10 -7.32 -20.22
N GLY A 109 -14.30 -7.60 -21.26
CA GLY A 109 -12.85 -7.55 -21.19
C GLY A 109 -12.33 -6.14 -20.89
N GLU A 110 -12.88 -5.13 -21.55
CA GLU A 110 -12.57 -3.71 -21.32
C GLU A 110 -12.92 -3.28 -19.89
N GLU A 111 -14.11 -3.64 -19.41
CA GLU A 111 -14.54 -3.31 -18.05
C GLU A 111 -13.60 -3.91 -17.00
N LYS A 112 -13.27 -5.19 -17.14
CA LYS A 112 -12.33 -5.88 -16.22
C LYS A 112 -10.94 -5.25 -16.27
N LEU A 113 -10.47 -4.89 -17.46
CA LEU A 113 -9.16 -4.26 -17.63
C LEU A 113 -9.12 -2.88 -16.98
N ASN A 114 -10.15 -2.05 -17.18
CA ASN A 114 -10.26 -0.73 -16.60
C ASN A 114 -10.34 -0.81 -15.06
N ALA A 115 -11.08 -1.79 -14.54
CA ALA A 115 -11.14 -2.04 -13.09
C ALA A 115 -9.76 -2.45 -12.53
N ALA A 116 -9.05 -3.35 -13.21
CA ALA A 116 -7.72 -3.79 -12.80
C ALA A 116 -6.69 -2.64 -12.86
N GLU A 117 -6.75 -1.79 -13.89
CA GLU A 117 -5.89 -0.61 -14.01
C GLU A 117 -6.16 0.40 -12.88
N SER A 118 -7.43 0.62 -12.57
CA SER A 118 -7.83 1.51 -11.47
C SER A 118 -7.36 0.98 -10.12
N GLN A 119 -7.45 -0.33 -9.89
CA GLN A 119 -6.94 -0.97 -8.68
C GLN A 119 -5.42 -0.86 -8.58
N LEU A 120 -4.70 -1.06 -9.68
CA LEU A 120 -3.25 -0.92 -9.71
C LEU A 120 -2.82 0.51 -9.37
N LYS A 121 -3.44 1.52 -9.98
CA LYS A 121 -3.19 2.94 -9.69
C LYS A 121 -3.49 3.29 -8.22
N ALA A 122 -4.60 2.79 -7.68
CA ALA A 122 -4.93 2.99 -6.27
C ALA A 122 -3.89 2.35 -5.35
N GLY A 123 -3.41 1.15 -5.69
CA GLY A 123 -2.33 0.46 -4.99
C GLY A 123 -1.01 1.25 -5.03
N GLU A 124 -0.64 1.80 -6.19
CA GLU A 124 0.55 2.65 -6.33
C GLU A 124 0.44 3.92 -5.47
N GLN A 125 -0.72 4.58 -5.45
CA GLN A 125 -0.95 5.76 -4.60
C GLN A 125 -0.85 5.42 -3.12
N GLN A 126 -1.45 4.32 -2.69
CA GLN A 126 -1.34 3.84 -1.30
C GLN A 126 0.10 3.53 -0.92
N LEU A 127 0.88 2.95 -1.83
CA LEU A 127 2.29 2.67 -1.63
C LEU A 127 3.09 3.95 -1.42
N VAL A 128 2.88 4.97 -2.27
CA VAL A 128 3.55 6.28 -2.17
C VAL A 128 3.21 6.96 -0.83
N GLN A 129 1.94 6.95 -0.43
CA GLN A 129 1.49 7.50 0.85
C GLN A 129 2.11 6.73 2.02
N GLY A 130 2.12 5.40 1.96
CA GLY A 130 2.74 4.54 2.98
C GLY A 130 4.23 4.82 3.13
N MET A 131 4.97 4.97 2.03
CA MET A 131 6.40 5.35 2.04
C MET A 131 6.63 6.73 2.65
N ALA A 132 5.75 7.70 2.37
CA ALA A 132 5.84 9.03 2.96
C ALA A 132 5.63 9.00 4.48
N GLN A 133 4.61 8.27 4.94
CA GLN A 133 4.34 8.08 6.37
C GLN A 133 5.50 7.36 7.07
N LEU A 134 6.08 6.35 6.43
CA LEU A 134 7.21 5.61 6.98
C LEU A 134 8.47 6.50 7.10
N ARG A 135 8.70 7.34 6.08
CA ARG A 135 9.79 8.32 6.11
C ARG A 135 9.62 9.32 7.26
N GLN A 136 8.39 9.76 7.52
CA GLN A 136 8.08 10.65 8.63
C GLN A 136 8.28 9.93 9.98
N ALA A 137 7.82 8.69 10.11
CA ALA A 137 8.02 7.88 11.32
C ALA A 137 9.51 7.64 11.62
N ARG A 138 10.34 7.39 10.60
CA ARG A 138 11.80 7.27 10.76
C ARG A 138 12.43 8.57 11.25
N LYS A 139 12.01 9.73 10.72
CA LYS A 139 12.48 11.03 11.22
C LYS A 139 12.12 11.24 12.69
N MET A 140 10.87 10.92 13.07
CA MET A 140 10.41 11.04 14.47
C MET A 140 11.19 10.11 15.41
N ARG A 141 11.50 8.89 14.96
CA ARG A 141 12.33 7.97 15.75
C ARG A 141 13.70 8.59 16.06
N VAL A 142 14.39 9.14 15.07
CA VAL A 142 15.70 9.79 15.27
C VAL A 142 15.60 10.95 16.28
N VAL A 143 14.54 11.75 16.20
CA VAL A 143 14.31 12.86 17.17
C VAL A 143 14.10 12.31 18.58
N CYS A 144 13.33 11.24 18.73
CA CYS A 144 13.13 10.59 20.03
C CYS A 144 14.43 10.01 20.60
N GLU A 145 15.26 9.36 19.77
CA GLU A 145 16.56 8.81 20.17
C GLU A 145 17.52 9.91 20.63
N LEU A 146 17.64 10.99 19.86
CA LEU A 146 18.48 12.15 20.25
C LEU A 146 17.95 12.81 21.53
N GLY A 147 16.64 12.95 21.66
CA GLY A 147 16.01 13.48 22.87
C GLY A 147 16.31 12.63 24.10
N ALA A 148 16.24 11.29 23.97
CA ALA A 148 16.56 10.38 25.07
C ALA A 148 18.03 10.50 25.51
N ILE A 149 18.97 10.57 24.56
CA ILE A 149 20.40 10.76 24.84
C ILE A 149 20.61 12.09 25.57
N PHE A 150 20.02 13.17 25.06
CA PHE A 150 20.17 14.50 25.67
C PHE A 150 19.61 14.52 27.10
N LEU A 151 18.41 13.98 27.34
CA LEU A 151 17.81 13.90 28.66
C LEU A 151 18.63 13.04 29.63
N THR A 152 19.24 11.96 29.16
CA THR A 152 20.11 11.09 29.95
C THR A 152 21.37 11.85 30.39
N VAL A 153 22.05 12.53 29.47
CA VAL A 153 23.25 13.35 29.80
C VAL A 153 22.89 14.45 30.77
N LEU A 154 21.76 15.12 30.57
CA LEU A 154 21.27 16.19 31.41
C LEU A 154 20.94 15.67 32.84
N SER A 155 20.33 14.47 32.94
CA SER A 155 20.06 13.81 34.25
C SER A 155 21.34 13.51 35.02
N ILE A 156 22.35 12.98 34.32
CA ILE A 156 23.66 12.68 34.93
C ILE A 156 24.31 13.97 35.42
N GLY A 157 24.37 14.99 34.55
CA GLY A 157 24.95 16.30 34.90
C GLY A 157 24.28 16.97 36.09
N LEU A 158 22.95 16.99 36.13
CA LEU A 158 22.18 17.53 37.26
C LEU A 158 22.36 16.67 38.52
N GLY A 159 22.46 15.35 38.42
CA GLY A 159 22.73 14.44 39.52
C GLY A 159 24.09 14.74 40.17
N PHE A 160 25.14 14.96 39.35
CA PHE A 160 26.46 15.37 39.85
C PHE A 160 26.44 16.76 40.51
N TYR A 161 25.81 17.72 39.85
CA TYR A 161 25.72 19.09 40.37
C TYR A 161 24.95 19.17 41.69
N TRP A 162 23.93 18.35 41.87
CA TRP A 162 23.11 18.37 43.07
C TRP A 162 23.50 17.29 44.12
N ARG A 163 24.58 16.56 43.89
CA ARG A 163 25.05 15.46 44.76
C ARG A 163 25.06 15.82 46.23
N GLU A 164 25.60 16.98 46.62
CA GLU A 164 25.65 17.42 48.02
C GLU A 164 24.26 17.77 48.59
N SER A 165 23.37 18.28 47.78
CA SER A 165 21.98 18.58 48.19
C SER A 165 21.15 17.32 48.36
N LEU A 166 21.34 16.32 47.49
CA LEU A 166 20.61 15.04 47.50
C LEU A 166 21.02 14.16 48.70
N THR A 167 22.32 14.11 49.02
CA THR A 167 22.80 13.36 50.19
C THR A 167 22.27 13.92 51.51
N ARG A 168 22.09 15.22 51.60
CA ARG A 168 21.45 15.85 52.79
C ARG A 168 19.97 15.49 52.94
N VAL A 169 19.22 15.40 51.85
CA VAL A 169 17.79 15.05 51.86
C VAL A 169 17.60 13.57 52.16
N VAL A 170 18.41 12.69 51.59
CA VAL A 170 18.36 11.24 51.84
C VAL A 170 18.72 10.92 53.27
N LYS A 171 19.77 11.57 53.84
CA LYS A 171 20.10 11.42 55.26
C LYS A 171 18.96 11.83 56.20
N ARG A 172 18.20 12.90 55.86
CA ARG A 172 17.03 13.31 56.67
C ARG A 172 15.84 12.34 56.53
N ALA A 173 15.68 11.68 55.35
CA ALA A 173 14.60 10.73 55.13
C ALA A 173 14.85 9.35 55.77
N VAL A 174 16.12 8.96 55.90
CA VAL A 174 16.54 7.65 56.43
C VAL A 174 16.83 7.71 57.93
N SER A 175 16.95 8.91 58.56
CA SER A 175 17.08 9.04 60.01
C SER A 175 15.69 8.88 60.66
N PRO A 176 15.34 7.70 61.22
CA PRO A 176 14.11 7.58 61.98
C PRO A 176 14.27 8.46 63.22
N SER A 177 13.24 9.29 63.46
CA SER A 177 13.08 10.01 64.72
C SER A 177 13.10 8.98 65.90
N GLY A 178 14.23 8.80 66.51
CA GLY A 178 14.28 8.15 67.80
C GLY A 178 13.59 9.06 68.80
N HIS A 179 12.46 8.63 69.29
CA HIS A 179 11.93 8.78 70.65
C HIS A 179 10.85 7.73 70.81
#